data_0eaaf36d792ffa3e6bf66f8eefc9ead8
#
_entry.id   0eaaf36d792ffa3e6bf66f8eefc9ead8
#
_cell.length_a   1.000
_cell.length_b   1.000
_cell.length_c   1.000
_cell.angle_alpha   90.00
_cell.angle_beta   90.00
_cell.angle_gamma   90.00
#
_symmetry.space_group_name_H-M   'P 1'
#
loop_
_entity.id
_entity.type
_entity.pdbx_description
1 polymer ?
#
loop_
_entity_poly.entity_id
_entity_poly.type
_entity_poly.pdbx_seq_one_letter_code
_entity_poly.pdbx_strand_id
1 'polypeptide(L)'
;MSDISVFGDSVLKGVIYENNIYKVSQNRFSNICEDILGVSIENKAKFGSTIDIGKNIIFKNIELIKETKSKYVVMEFGGNDCDYNWREISEDPDKEHYSKSSITEFIEIYSYLIDELKKIGKEPVLLSLPPIDSAKYFDYISKKLNADNILKWMEGNKQFLTNWHERYNIEVFKLAINNDIPIIDITSKFLEIKNYSNLLCDDGIHPNEKGHKIIAEAIKEHIEKRKIELIG
;
A
#
# COMPACT_ATOMS: atom_id res chain seq x y z
N MET A 1 -24.60 6.19 3.78
CA MET A 1 -23.47 5.89 4.70
C MET A 1 -22.64 4.83 4.03
N SER A 2 -21.32 5.01 4.01
CA SER A 2 -20.41 4.07 3.36
C SER A 2 -20.36 2.73 4.09
N ASP A 3 -20.15 1.65 3.32
CA ASP A 3 -20.11 0.30 3.84
C ASP A 3 -18.67 -0.12 4.21
N ILE A 4 -17.66 0.55 3.64
CA ILE A 4 -16.23 0.29 3.87
C ILE A 4 -15.49 1.63 3.91
N SER A 5 -14.63 1.81 4.92
CA SER A 5 -13.70 2.93 4.98
C SER A 5 -12.28 2.45 4.62
N VAL A 6 -11.60 3.21 3.76
CA VAL A 6 -10.28 2.85 3.22
C VAL A 6 -9.27 3.95 3.53
N PHE A 7 -8.15 3.59 4.14
CA PHE A 7 -7.02 4.46 4.47
C PHE A 7 -5.72 3.85 3.92
N GLY A 8 -4.92 4.66 3.28
CA GLY A 8 -3.69 4.19 2.67
C GLY A 8 -2.97 5.30 1.90
N ASP A 9 -2.10 4.88 1.03
CA ASP A 9 -1.28 5.78 0.23
C ASP A 9 -1.83 5.98 -1.21
N SER A 10 -0.93 6.20 -2.15
CA SER A 10 -1.26 6.41 -3.56
C SER A 10 -1.87 5.17 -4.23
N VAL A 11 -1.51 3.97 -3.79
CA VAL A 11 -2.05 2.71 -4.33
C VAL A 11 -3.55 2.64 -4.02
N LEU A 12 -3.94 2.76 -2.75
CA LEU A 12 -5.35 2.74 -2.38
C LEU A 12 -6.11 3.99 -2.86
N LYS A 13 -5.44 5.12 -3.03
CA LYS A 13 -6.05 6.28 -3.69
C LYS A 13 -6.42 6.01 -5.14
N GLY A 14 -5.79 5.03 -5.78
CA GLY A 14 -5.99 4.69 -7.18
C GLY A 14 -5.17 5.55 -8.13
N VAL A 15 -3.98 5.96 -7.68
CA VAL A 15 -3.06 6.74 -8.50
C VAL A 15 -2.40 5.84 -9.54
N ILE A 16 -2.35 6.34 -10.78
CA ILE A 16 -1.56 5.77 -11.88
C ILE A 16 -0.55 6.81 -12.37
N TYR A 17 0.57 6.33 -12.92
CA TYR A 17 1.60 7.16 -13.54
C TYR A 17 1.61 6.92 -15.04
N GLU A 18 1.24 7.93 -15.80
CA GLU A 18 1.12 7.84 -17.25
C GLU A 18 1.58 9.15 -17.90
N ASN A 19 2.36 9.08 -18.98
CA ASN A 19 2.91 10.25 -19.68
C ASN A 19 3.66 11.22 -18.75
N ASN A 20 4.42 10.72 -17.78
CA ASN A 20 5.13 11.48 -16.74
C ASN A 20 4.22 12.30 -15.81
N ILE A 21 2.95 11.95 -15.67
CA ILE A 21 1.98 12.63 -14.82
C ILE A 21 1.28 11.61 -13.92
N TYR A 22 1.15 11.96 -12.64
CA TYR A 22 0.31 11.23 -11.69
C TYR A 22 -1.13 11.70 -11.79
N LYS A 23 -2.05 10.74 -11.89
CA LYS A 23 -3.50 11.02 -11.88
C LYS A 23 -4.24 9.91 -11.14
N VAL A 24 -5.42 10.21 -10.61
CA VAL A 24 -6.32 9.20 -10.04
C VAL A 24 -7.11 8.58 -11.19
N SER A 25 -7.06 7.26 -11.34
CA SER A 25 -7.79 6.55 -12.39
C SER A 25 -9.27 6.44 -12.05
N GLN A 26 -10.13 6.56 -13.06
CA GLN A 26 -11.55 6.21 -12.95
C GLN A 26 -11.75 4.69 -12.87
N ASN A 27 -10.80 3.90 -13.40
CA ASN A 27 -10.78 2.44 -13.33
C ASN A 27 -9.96 1.92 -12.13
N ARG A 28 -9.93 2.69 -11.03
CA ARG A 28 -9.28 2.28 -9.77
C ARG A 28 -10.08 1.17 -9.07
N PHE A 29 -9.38 0.41 -8.24
CA PHE A 29 -9.96 -0.74 -7.54
C PHE A 29 -11.24 -0.39 -6.75
N SER A 30 -11.30 0.78 -6.10
CA SER A 30 -12.47 1.17 -5.31
C SER A 30 -13.74 1.30 -6.15
N ASN A 31 -13.66 1.96 -7.32
CA ASN A 31 -14.80 2.09 -8.22
C ASN A 31 -15.22 0.71 -8.77
N ILE A 32 -14.24 -0.15 -9.12
CA ILE A 32 -14.52 -1.51 -9.57
C ILE A 32 -15.21 -2.31 -8.46
N CYS A 33 -14.74 -2.22 -7.21
CA CYS A 33 -15.36 -2.90 -6.07
C CYS A 33 -16.79 -2.39 -5.80
N GLU A 34 -17.03 -1.08 -5.89
CA GLU A 34 -18.38 -0.51 -5.75
C GLU A 34 -19.34 -1.11 -6.77
N ASP A 35 -18.90 -1.21 -8.03
CA ASP A 35 -19.70 -1.75 -9.12
C ASP A 35 -20.00 -3.26 -8.96
N ILE A 36 -18.99 -4.07 -8.62
CA ILE A 36 -19.15 -5.54 -8.59
C ILE A 36 -19.73 -6.09 -7.30
N LEU A 37 -19.56 -5.37 -6.17
CA LEU A 37 -20.02 -5.80 -4.84
C LEU A 37 -21.30 -5.11 -4.40
N GLY A 38 -21.68 -4.00 -5.05
CA GLY A 38 -22.82 -3.19 -4.64
C GLY A 38 -22.64 -2.51 -3.29
N VAL A 39 -21.38 -2.21 -2.91
CA VAL A 39 -21.01 -1.53 -1.67
C VAL A 39 -20.56 -0.10 -1.95
N SER A 40 -20.63 0.77 -0.96
CA SER A 40 -20.08 2.12 -1.05
C SER A 40 -18.75 2.19 -0.29
N ILE A 41 -17.72 2.77 -0.92
CA ILE A 41 -16.37 2.86 -0.36
C ILE A 41 -16.02 4.32 -0.06
N GLU A 42 -15.81 4.64 1.21
CA GLU A 42 -15.24 5.92 1.61
C GLU A 42 -13.72 5.86 1.58
N ASN A 43 -13.14 6.30 0.47
CA ASN A 43 -11.70 6.27 0.25
C ASN A 43 -11.03 7.55 0.75
N LYS A 44 -10.34 7.48 1.91
CA LYS A 44 -9.55 8.55 2.53
C LYS A 44 -8.05 8.42 2.27
N ALA A 45 -7.64 7.51 1.40
CA ALA A 45 -6.23 7.32 1.03
C ALA A 45 -5.64 8.60 0.41
N LYS A 46 -4.37 8.88 0.70
CA LYS A 46 -3.69 10.10 0.27
C LYS A 46 -2.35 9.79 -0.37
N PHE A 47 -2.08 10.40 -1.51
CA PHE A 47 -0.80 10.29 -2.21
C PHE A 47 0.38 10.60 -1.29
N GLY A 48 1.41 9.74 -1.29
CA GLY A 48 2.63 9.93 -0.53
C GLY A 48 2.51 9.71 0.98
N SER A 49 1.41 9.12 1.46
CA SER A 49 1.23 8.85 2.90
C SER A 49 2.16 7.74 3.39
N THR A 50 2.91 8.04 4.43
CA THR A 50 3.49 7.05 5.35
C THR A 50 2.46 6.65 6.40
N ILE A 51 2.77 5.64 7.20
CA ILE A 51 1.90 5.19 8.30
C ILE A 51 1.63 6.32 9.32
N ASP A 52 2.60 7.20 9.61
CA ASP A 52 2.40 8.33 10.53
C ASP A 52 1.42 9.36 9.96
N ILE A 53 1.52 9.69 8.67
CA ILE A 53 0.53 10.52 7.99
C ILE A 53 -0.84 9.84 8.01
N GLY A 54 -0.88 8.54 7.74
CA GLY A 54 -2.08 7.70 7.81
C GLY A 54 -2.74 7.74 9.18
N LYS A 55 -1.95 7.61 10.25
CA LYS A 55 -2.41 7.76 11.64
C LYS A 55 -3.13 9.08 11.85
N ASN A 56 -2.53 10.18 11.44
CA ASN A 56 -3.12 11.52 11.59
C ASN A 56 -4.43 11.66 10.80
N ILE A 57 -4.51 11.06 9.60
CA ILE A 57 -5.75 11.05 8.79
C ILE A 57 -6.84 10.22 9.48
N ILE A 58 -6.53 9.04 10.01
CA ILE A 58 -7.48 8.17 10.72
C ILE A 58 -8.02 8.89 11.95
N PHE A 59 -7.16 9.46 12.79
CA PHE A 59 -7.60 10.18 14.00
C PHE A 59 -8.44 11.42 13.68
N LYS A 60 -8.11 12.16 12.63
CA LYS A 60 -8.95 13.29 12.17
C LYS A 60 -10.35 12.86 11.76
N ASN A 61 -10.52 11.60 11.33
CA ASN A 61 -11.80 11.05 10.90
C ASN A 61 -12.40 10.08 11.93
N ILE A 62 -11.86 9.98 13.14
CA ILE A 62 -12.24 8.93 14.10
C ILE A 62 -13.73 8.95 14.48
N GLU A 63 -14.32 10.14 14.65
CA GLU A 63 -15.74 10.26 14.97
C GLU A 63 -16.62 9.83 13.77
N LEU A 64 -16.22 10.21 12.56
CA LEU A 64 -16.88 9.74 11.34
C LEU A 64 -16.81 8.22 11.23
N ILE A 65 -15.63 7.63 11.50
CA ILE A 65 -15.43 6.17 11.51
C ILE A 65 -16.35 5.50 12.53
N LYS A 66 -16.50 6.05 13.73
CA LYS A 66 -17.42 5.54 14.77
C LYS A 66 -18.87 5.52 14.31
N GLU A 67 -19.32 6.60 13.69
CA GLU A 67 -20.70 6.81 13.26
C GLU A 67 -21.06 6.04 11.98
N THR A 68 -20.09 5.66 11.16
CA THR A 68 -20.36 4.88 9.94
C THR A 68 -20.96 3.51 10.25
N LYS A 69 -21.87 3.04 9.39
CA LYS A 69 -22.36 1.65 9.45
C LYS A 69 -21.26 0.63 9.14
N SER A 70 -20.16 1.10 8.52
CA SER A 70 -19.04 0.26 8.18
C SER A 70 -18.43 -0.34 9.44
N LYS A 71 -18.44 -1.67 9.50
CA LYS A 71 -17.70 -2.43 10.50
C LYS A 71 -16.21 -2.47 10.16
N TYR A 72 -15.88 -2.48 8.87
CA TYR A 72 -14.54 -2.71 8.36
C TYR A 72 -13.80 -1.41 8.04
N VAL A 73 -12.53 -1.36 8.45
CA VAL A 73 -11.58 -0.30 8.10
C VAL A 73 -10.39 -0.95 7.41
N VAL A 74 -10.27 -0.71 6.11
CA VAL A 74 -9.17 -1.26 5.29
C VAL A 74 -7.98 -0.33 5.34
N MET A 75 -6.80 -0.87 5.64
CA MET A 75 -5.55 -0.11 5.71
C MET A 75 -4.47 -0.73 4.84
N GLU A 76 -3.75 0.13 4.10
CA GLU A 76 -2.56 -0.25 3.34
C GLU A 76 -1.52 0.88 3.43
N PHE A 77 -0.39 0.58 4.07
CA PHE A 77 0.77 1.46 4.20
C PHE A 77 2.03 0.61 4.15
N GLY A 78 3.13 1.22 3.77
CA GLY A 78 4.44 0.58 3.71
C GLY A 78 5.26 1.00 2.50
N GLY A 79 4.62 1.21 1.35
CA GLY A 79 5.31 1.61 0.12
C GLY A 79 6.04 2.95 0.23
N ASN A 80 5.43 3.93 0.91
CA ASN A 80 6.12 5.20 1.20
C ASN A 80 7.02 5.13 2.44
N ASP A 81 6.71 4.25 3.38
CA ASP A 81 7.49 4.10 4.62
C ASP A 81 8.89 3.53 4.34
N CYS A 82 8.97 2.55 3.45
CA CYS A 82 10.23 1.94 3.03
C CYS A 82 11.08 2.83 2.11
N ASP A 83 10.52 3.91 1.55
CA ASP A 83 11.19 4.77 0.59
C ASP A 83 12.24 5.68 1.25
N TYR A 84 13.19 6.14 0.45
CA TYR A 84 14.32 6.97 0.88
C TYR A 84 14.27 8.38 0.30
N ASN A 85 15.13 9.27 0.82
CA ASN A 85 15.44 10.53 0.16
C ASN A 85 16.52 10.32 -0.93
N TRP A 86 16.08 9.94 -2.11
CA TRP A 86 16.95 9.62 -3.23
C TRP A 86 17.85 10.78 -3.67
N ARG A 87 17.43 12.03 -3.42
CA ARG A 87 18.26 13.20 -3.68
C ARG A 87 19.49 13.20 -2.77
N GLU A 88 19.31 13.01 -1.48
CA GLU A 88 20.43 12.97 -0.52
C GLU A 88 21.39 11.83 -0.83
N ILE A 89 20.87 10.65 -1.18
CA ILE A 89 21.69 9.50 -1.59
C ILE A 89 22.49 9.84 -2.87
N SER A 90 21.86 10.51 -3.83
CA SER A 90 22.55 10.89 -5.09
C SER A 90 23.61 11.96 -4.89
N GLU A 91 23.50 12.79 -3.84
CA GLU A 91 24.48 13.83 -3.50
C GLU A 91 25.63 13.28 -2.66
N ASP A 92 25.37 12.36 -1.72
CA ASP A 92 26.38 11.75 -0.84
C ASP A 92 26.07 10.26 -0.55
N PRO A 93 26.49 9.34 -1.42
CA PRO A 93 26.19 7.91 -1.27
C PRO A 93 26.97 7.22 -0.15
N ASP A 94 27.99 7.86 0.41
CA ASP A 94 28.83 7.29 1.47
C ASP A 94 28.32 7.61 2.87
N LYS A 95 27.34 8.52 2.97
CA LYS A 95 26.65 8.84 4.22
C LYS A 95 25.63 7.76 4.57
N GLU A 96 25.29 7.66 5.86
CA GLU A 96 24.20 6.83 6.33
C GLU A 96 22.85 7.43 5.94
N HIS A 97 21.98 6.62 5.33
CA HIS A 97 20.65 7.02 4.89
C HIS A 97 19.60 6.11 5.49
N TYR A 98 18.45 6.69 5.85
CA TYR A 98 17.36 5.98 6.49
C TYR A 98 16.10 6.05 5.64
N SER A 99 15.25 5.01 5.73
CA SER A 99 13.91 5.05 5.18
C SER A 99 13.04 6.10 5.88
N LYS A 100 11.96 6.55 5.24
CA LYS A 100 11.06 7.58 5.79
C LYS A 100 10.45 7.20 7.13
N SER A 101 10.16 5.92 7.33
CA SER A 101 9.79 5.35 8.62
C SER A 101 10.70 4.16 8.90
N SER A 102 11.30 4.06 10.07
CA SER A 102 12.01 2.84 10.44
C SER A 102 11.03 1.67 10.57
N ILE A 103 11.49 0.43 10.39
CA ILE A 103 10.65 -0.76 10.57
C ILE A 103 10.01 -0.80 11.96
N THR A 104 10.76 -0.40 12.98
CA THR A 104 10.26 -0.36 14.36
C THR A 104 9.11 0.64 14.51
N GLU A 105 9.29 1.88 14.08
CA GLU A 105 8.23 2.91 14.10
C GLU A 105 7.01 2.48 13.27
N PHE A 106 7.24 1.88 12.10
CA PHE A 106 6.18 1.38 11.24
C PHE A 106 5.30 0.33 11.97
N ILE A 107 5.93 -0.65 12.62
CA ILE A 107 5.25 -1.69 13.38
C ILE A 107 4.50 -1.10 14.59
N GLU A 108 5.14 -0.21 15.35
CA GLU A 108 4.56 0.42 16.54
C GLU A 108 3.31 1.24 16.20
N ILE A 109 3.40 2.09 15.16
CA ILE A 109 2.27 2.93 14.75
C ILE A 109 1.15 2.09 14.17
N TYR A 110 1.46 1.06 13.38
CA TYR A 110 0.45 0.18 12.79
C TYR A 110 -0.31 -0.60 13.89
N SER A 111 0.44 -1.20 14.85
CA SER A 111 -0.15 -1.91 15.98
C SER A 111 -1.06 -0.98 16.81
N TYR A 112 -0.59 0.23 17.08
CA TYR A 112 -1.39 1.24 17.78
C TYR A 112 -2.70 1.57 17.05
N LEU A 113 -2.66 1.73 15.73
CA LEU A 113 -3.87 1.99 14.92
C LEU A 113 -4.85 0.82 14.96
N ILE A 114 -4.36 -0.42 14.87
CA ILE A 114 -5.17 -1.62 14.97
C ILE A 114 -5.92 -1.65 16.31
N ASP A 115 -5.21 -1.38 17.41
CA ASP A 115 -5.79 -1.37 18.75
C ASP A 115 -6.83 -0.26 18.90
N GLU A 116 -6.56 0.96 18.45
CA GLU A 116 -7.49 2.09 18.53
C GLU A 116 -8.77 1.84 17.73
N LEU A 117 -8.66 1.24 16.54
CA LEU A 117 -9.82 0.88 15.73
C LEU A 117 -10.65 -0.22 16.41
N LYS A 118 -10.02 -1.24 17.00
CA LYS A 118 -10.70 -2.28 17.77
C LYS A 118 -11.42 -1.70 18.99
N LYS A 119 -10.82 -0.77 19.73
CA LYS A 119 -11.43 -0.11 20.90
C LYS A 119 -12.72 0.64 20.56
N ILE A 120 -12.86 1.16 19.36
CA ILE A 120 -14.08 1.82 18.89
C ILE A 120 -15.06 0.88 18.18
N GLY A 121 -14.85 -0.45 18.29
CA GLY A 121 -15.74 -1.48 17.74
C GLY A 121 -15.61 -1.68 16.23
N LYS A 122 -14.52 -1.24 15.62
CA LYS A 122 -14.23 -1.49 14.19
C LYS A 122 -13.35 -2.71 14.01
N GLU A 123 -13.45 -3.34 12.86
CA GLU A 123 -12.60 -4.45 12.42
C GLU A 123 -11.56 -3.95 11.42
N PRO A 124 -10.29 -3.79 11.83
CA PRO A 124 -9.21 -3.50 10.90
C PRO A 124 -9.00 -4.66 9.93
N VAL A 125 -8.77 -4.33 8.67
CA VAL A 125 -8.40 -5.27 7.61
C VAL A 125 -7.15 -4.74 6.95
N LEU A 126 -6.07 -5.51 6.91
CA LEU A 126 -4.87 -5.09 6.22
C LEU A 126 -4.91 -5.53 4.75
N LEU A 127 -4.30 -4.73 3.90
CA LEU A 127 -4.01 -5.09 2.52
C LEU A 127 -2.50 -5.22 2.39
N SER A 128 -2.01 -6.32 1.82
CA SER A 128 -0.58 -6.48 1.54
C SER A 128 -0.14 -5.51 0.43
N LEU A 129 1.15 -5.25 0.30
CA LEU A 129 1.65 -4.31 -0.70
C LEU A 129 1.72 -4.97 -2.09
N PRO A 130 1.38 -4.27 -3.19
CA PRO A 130 1.67 -4.80 -4.52
C PRO A 130 3.19 -4.87 -4.71
N PRO A 131 3.74 -5.92 -5.36
CA PRO A 131 5.17 -6.00 -5.61
C PRO A 131 5.61 -4.88 -6.55
N ILE A 132 6.87 -4.44 -6.43
CA ILE A 132 7.44 -3.41 -7.29
C ILE A 132 8.39 -4.00 -8.35
N ASP A 133 8.61 -3.25 -9.43
CA ASP A 133 9.64 -3.55 -10.43
C ASP A 133 10.88 -2.71 -10.15
N SER A 134 11.92 -3.33 -9.60
CA SER A 134 13.15 -2.65 -9.20
C SER A 134 13.89 -1.98 -10.36
N ALA A 135 13.80 -2.52 -11.58
CA ALA A 135 14.46 -1.93 -12.74
C ALA A 135 13.75 -0.63 -13.17
N LYS A 136 12.44 -0.68 -13.34
CA LYS A 136 11.62 0.51 -13.66
C LYS A 136 11.73 1.57 -12.54
N TYR A 137 11.66 1.12 -11.28
CA TYR A 137 11.71 2.06 -10.16
C TYR A 137 13.08 2.72 -10.05
N PHE A 138 14.17 2.00 -10.24
CA PHE A 138 15.51 2.59 -10.30
C PHE A 138 15.60 3.63 -11.42
N ASP A 139 15.15 3.30 -12.62
CA ASP A 139 15.20 4.22 -13.75
C ASP A 139 14.32 5.47 -13.50
N TYR A 140 13.22 5.32 -12.78
CA TYR A 140 12.35 6.43 -12.37
C TYR A 140 13.03 7.37 -11.35
N ILE A 141 13.55 6.84 -10.24
CA ILE A 141 14.16 7.65 -9.17
C ILE A 141 15.46 8.32 -9.60
N SER A 142 16.21 7.68 -10.49
CA SER A 142 17.50 8.19 -10.98
C SER A 142 17.39 9.18 -12.15
N LYS A 143 16.20 9.34 -12.75
CA LYS A 143 15.99 10.10 -14.00
C LYS A 143 16.54 11.54 -14.01
N LYS A 144 16.59 12.21 -12.83
CA LYS A 144 17.09 13.57 -12.65
C LYS A 144 18.15 13.68 -11.54
N LEU A 145 18.72 12.56 -11.14
CA LEU A 145 19.67 12.42 -10.05
C LEU A 145 20.94 11.72 -10.56
N ASN A 146 21.97 11.64 -9.72
CA ASN A 146 23.17 10.88 -10.02
C ASN A 146 22.91 9.37 -9.84
N ALA A 147 22.62 8.69 -10.96
CA ALA A 147 22.32 7.25 -10.98
C ALA A 147 23.47 6.38 -10.46
N ASP A 148 24.73 6.78 -10.76
CA ASP A 148 25.92 6.02 -10.32
C ASP A 148 26.09 6.07 -8.81
N ASN A 149 25.82 7.23 -8.18
CA ASN A 149 25.85 7.37 -6.73
C ASN A 149 24.72 6.55 -6.07
N ILE A 150 23.50 6.59 -6.60
CA ILE A 150 22.39 5.77 -6.09
C ILE A 150 22.74 4.28 -6.21
N LEU A 151 23.28 3.85 -7.36
CA LEU A 151 23.67 2.46 -7.56
C LEU A 151 24.85 2.06 -6.66
N LYS A 152 25.82 2.97 -6.43
CA LYS A 152 26.92 2.77 -5.48
C LYS A 152 26.39 2.52 -4.08
N TRP A 153 25.45 3.32 -3.60
CA TRP A 153 24.83 3.17 -2.28
C TRP A 153 24.11 1.82 -2.16
N MET A 154 23.49 1.32 -3.23
CA MET A 154 22.88 -0.02 -3.29
C MET A 154 23.89 -1.15 -3.56
N GLU A 155 25.20 -0.90 -3.44
CA GLU A 155 26.26 -1.89 -3.70
C GLU A 155 26.18 -2.52 -5.11
N GLY A 156 25.70 -1.75 -6.09
CA GLY A 156 25.52 -2.21 -7.48
C GLY A 156 24.28 -3.07 -7.72
N ASN A 157 23.45 -3.30 -6.70
CA ASN A 157 22.32 -4.24 -6.77
C ASN A 157 20.96 -3.54 -6.74
N LYS A 158 20.35 -3.34 -7.90
CA LYS A 158 18.98 -2.76 -8.01
C LYS A 158 17.91 -3.61 -7.29
N GLN A 159 18.14 -4.92 -7.09
CA GLN A 159 17.21 -5.81 -6.39
C GLN A 159 17.01 -5.39 -4.92
N PHE A 160 17.94 -4.59 -4.36
CA PHE A 160 17.79 -4.00 -3.03
C PHE A 160 16.42 -3.29 -2.88
N LEU A 161 15.95 -2.57 -3.90
CA LEU A 161 14.67 -1.87 -3.88
C LEU A 161 13.49 -2.82 -3.61
N THR A 162 13.42 -3.94 -4.35
CA THR A 162 12.38 -4.96 -4.13
C THR A 162 12.54 -5.63 -2.78
N ASN A 163 13.76 -6.04 -2.40
CA ASN A 163 14.01 -6.71 -1.13
C ASN A 163 13.63 -5.85 0.07
N TRP A 164 13.92 -4.55 0.00
CA TRP A 164 13.59 -3.61 1.07
C TRP A 164 12.09 -3.33 1.15
N HIS A 165 11.42 -3.18 0.01
CA HIS A 165 9.96 -3.07 -0.05
C HIS A 165 9.28 -4.31 0.52
N GLU A 166 9.71 -5.52 0.11
CA GLU A 166 9.18 -6.78 0.65
C GLU A 166 9.44 -6.93 2.16
N ARG A 167 10.50 -6.33 2.69
CA ARG A 167 10.77 -6.33 4.13
C ARG A 167 9.64 -5.67 4.92
N TYR A 168 9.06 -4.57 4.41
CA TYR A 168 7.87 -3.93 5.00
C TYR A 168 6.61 -4.75 4.75
N ASN A 169 6.44 -5.30 3.56
CA ASN A 169 5.31 -6.16 3.23
C ASN A 169 5.22 -7.39 4.17
N ILE A 170 6.36 -8.01 4.48
CA ILE A 170 6.42 -9.12 5.46
C ILE A 170 5.95 -8.66 6.84
N GLU A 171 6.28 -7.46 7.28
CA GLU A 171 5.77 -6.94 8.56
C GLU A 171 4.25 -6.69 8.53
N VAL A 172 3.67 -6.29 7.39
CA VAL A 172 2.20 -6.21 7.25
C VAL A 172 1.54 -7.57 7.47
N PHE A 173 2.09 -8.66 6.90
CA PHE A 173 1.59 -10.01 7.17
C PHE A 173 1.72 -10.40 8.64
N LYS A 174 2.90 -10.14 9.26
CA LYS A 174 3.11 -10.41 10.68
C LYS A 174 2.18 -9.64 11.59
N LEU A 175 1.92 -8.37 11.28
CA LEU A 175 0.97 -7.52 12.00
C LEU A 175 -0.45 -8.13 11.96
N ALA A 176 -0.89 -8.60 10.80
CA ALA A 176 -2.18 -9.25 10.67
C ALA A 176 -2.28 -10.53 11.54
N ILE A 177 -1.27 -11.40 11.45
CA ILE A 177 -1.21 -12.66 12.20
C ILE A 177 -1.15 -12.38 13.71
N ASN A 178 -0.25 -11.50 14.16
CA ASN A 178 -0.02 -11.24 15.57
C ASN A 178 -1.22 -10.54 16.26
N ASN A 179 -2.03 -9.82 15.49
CA ASN A 179 -3.20 -9.11 15.98
C ASN A 179 -4.51 -9.87 15.73
N ASP A 180 -4.46 -11.05 15.14
CA ASP A 180 -5.65 -11.84 14.76
C ASP A 180 -6.67 -11.01 13.97
N ILE A 181 -6.18 -10.37 12.90
CA ILE A 181 -7.00 -9.56 11.98
C ILE A 181 -6.85 -10.04 10.55
N PRO A 182 -7.86 -9.84 9.70
CA PRO A 182 -7.79 -10.24 8.30
C PRO A 182 -6.71 -9.50 7.53
N ILE A 183 -6.10 -10.21 6.59
CA ILE A 183 -5.27 -9.64 5.54
C ILE A 183 -5.80 -10.04 4.17
N ILE A 184 -5.87 -9.08 3.25
CA ILE A 184 -6.15 -9.32 1.83
C ILE A 184 -4.81 -9.38 1.12
N ASP A 185 -4.43 -10.56 0.68
CA ASP A 185 -3.14 -10.80 0.02
C ASP A 185 -3.23 -10.45 -1.47
N ILE A 186 -2.88 -9.21 -1.81
CA ILE A 186 -2.73 -8.79 -3.19
C ILE A 186 -1.34 -9.11 -3.76
N THR A 187 -0.34 -9.23 -2.89
CA THR A 187 1.04 -9.56 -3.31
C THR A 187 1.08 -10.86 -4.09
N SER A 188 0.51 -11.94 -3.53
CA SER A 188 0.47 -13.25 -4.19
C SER A 188 -0.27 -13.18 -5.52
N LYS A 189 -1.38 -12.43 -5.61
CA LYS A 189 -2.13 -12.27 -6.87
C LYS A 189 -1.31 -11.66 -7.99
N PHE A 190 -0.47 -10.68 -7.68
CA PHE A 190 0.45 -10.12 -8.67
C PHE A 190 1.54 -11.13 -9.04
N LEU A 191 2.14 -11.81 -8.05
CA LEU A 191 3.25 -12.74 -8.25
C LEU A 191 2.85 -14.03 -8.98
N GLU A 192 1.59 -14.44 -8.96
CA GLU A 192 1.05 -15.54 -9.79
C GLU A 192 1.18 -15.22 -11.28
N ILE A 193 1.30 -13.95 -11.68
CA ILE A 193 1.41 -13.52 -13.06
C ILE A 193 2.88 -13.45 -13.46
N LYS A 194 3.32 -14.31 -14.40
CA LYS A 194 4.73 -14.43 -14.81
C LYS A 194 5.42 -13.09 -15.13
N ASN A 195 4.69 -12.14 -15.68
CA ASN A 195 5.18 -10.80 -15.98
C ASN A 195 4.29 -9.75 -15.31
N TYR A 196 4.29 -9.75 -13.97
CA TYR A 196 3.52 -8.80 -13.18
C TYR A 196 3.95 -7.34 -13.39
N SER A 197 5.18 -7.12 -13.89
CA SER A 197 5.65 -5.78 -14.29
C SER A 197 4.70 -5.09 -15.29
N ASN A 198 3.95 -5.85 -16.09
CA ASN A 198 2.92 -5.33 -16.99
C ASN A 198 1.65 -4.83 -16.26
N LEU A 199 1.53 -5.09 -14.98
CA LEU A 199 0.47 -4.58 -14.10
C LEU A 199 0.87 -3.28 -13.41
N LEU A 200 2.12 -2.87 -13.56
CA LEU A 200 2.67 -1.64 -12.99
C LEU A 200 2.82 -0.56 -14.07
N CYS A 201 2.76 0.68 -13.64
CA CYS A 201 3.10 1.85 -14.44
C CYS A 201 4.61 1.91 -14.76
N ASP A 202 5.01 2.90 -15.54
CA ASP A 202 6.42 3.08 -15.94
C ASP A 202 7.34 3.49 -14.79
N ASP A 203 6.78 3.97 -13.68
CA ASP A 203 7.54 4.26 -12.45
C ASP A 203 7.88 2.99 -11.63
N GLY A 204 7.33 1.83 -11.99
CA GLY A 204 7.63 0.54 -11.38
C GLY A 204 7.03 0.30 -10.00
N ILE A 205 6.22 1.23 -9.47
CA ILE A 205 5.61 1.12 -8.12
C ILE A 205 4.09 1.24 -8.11
N HIS A 206 3.50 2.06 -8.97
CA HIS A 206 2.06 2.20 -9.01
C HIS A 206 1.41 1.13 -9.88
N PRO A 207 0.39 0.40 -9.38
CA PRO A 207 -0.44 -0.43 -10.24
C PRO A 207 -1.10 0.40 -11.35
N ASN A 208 -1.07 -0.08 -12.58
CA ASN A 208 -1.86 0.51 -13.66
C ASN A 208 -3.32 0.02 -13.59
N GLU A 209 -4.17 0.36 -14.54
CA GLU A 209 -5.59 -0.04 -14.52
C GLU A 209 -5.80 -1.55 -14.48
N LYS A 210 -4.91 -2.35 -15.12
CA LYS A 210 -4.93 -3.80 -15.03
C LYS A 210 -4.55 -4.27 -13.62
N GLY A 211 -3.55 -3.64 -13.01
CA GLY A 211 -3.17 -3.90 -11.61
C GLY A 211 -4.30 -3.56 -10.63
N HIS A 212 -4.99 -2.45 -10.83
CA HIS A 212 -6.16 -2.11 -10.02
C HIS A 212 -7.31 -3.12 -10.15
N LYS A 213 -7.47 -3.75 -11.33
CA LYS A 213 -8.44 -4.83 -11.52
C LYS A 213 -8.06 -6.07 -10.69
N ILE A 214 -6.78 -6.45 -10.66
CA ILE A 214 -6.28 -7.56 -9.81
C ILE A 214 -6.53 -7.28 -8.33
N ILE A 215 -6.30 -6.03 -7.87
CA ILE A 215 -6.60 -5.63 -6.49
C ILE A 215 -8.11 -5.81 -6.18
N ALA A 216 -8.98 -5.36 -7.08
CA ALA A 216 -10.42 -5.49 -6.91
C ALA A 216 -10.87 -6.96 -6.89
N GLU A 217 -10.29 -7.81 -7.73
CA GLU A 217 -10.55 -9.26 -7.76
C GLU A 217 -10.11 -9.92 -6.43
N ALA A 218 -8.94 -9.58 -5.88
CA ALA A 218 -8.48 -10.09 -4.59
C ALA A 218 -9.42 -9.70 -3.44
N ILE A 219 -9.89 -8.45 -3.41
CA ILE A 219 -10.85 -7.96 -2.41
C ILE A 219 -12.17 -8.72 -2.53
N LYS A 220 -12.68 -8.90 -3.75
CA LYS A 220 -13.91 -9.67 -4.02
C LYS A 220 -13.79 -11.11 -3.50
N GLU A 221 -12.73 -11.82 -3.87
CA GLU A 221 -12.49 -13.19 -3.43
C GLU A 221 -12.42 -13.31 -1.90
N HIS A 222 -11.75 -12.35 -1.24
CA HIS A 222 -11.67 -12.32 0.23
C HIS A 222 -13.06 -12.19 0.88
N ILE A 223 -13.90 -11.30 0.36
CA ILE A 223 -15.26 -11.09 0.84
C ILE A 223 -16.14 -12.34 0.61
N GLU A 224 -16.02 -12.96 -0.56
CA GLU A 224 -16.78 -14.17 -0.89
C GLU A 224 -16.39 -15.36 0.02
N LYS A 225 -15.11 -15.58 0.26
CA LYS A 225 -14.63 -16.62 1.19
C LYS A 225 -15.19 -16.42 2.61
N ARG A 226 -15.13 -15.20 3.13
CA ARG A 226 -15.68 -14.89 4.45
C ARG A 226 -17.18 -15.08 4.55
N LYS A 227 -17.95 -14.81 3.51
CA LYS A 227 -19.39 -15.10 3.49
C LYS A 227 -19.67 -16.60 3.60
N ILE A 228 -18.86 -17.44 2.98
CA ILE A 228 -18.98 -18.90 3.03
C ILE A 228 -18.67 -19.41 4.46
N GLU A 229 -17.60 -18.91 5.10
CA GLU A 229 -17.20 -19.27 6.46
C GLU A 229 -18.25 -18.89 7.53
N LEU A 230 -19.07 -17.87 7.28
CA LEU A 230 -20.14 -17.45 8.20
C LEU A 230 -21.46 -18.22 8.03
N ILE A 231 -21.58 -19.06 6.99
CA ILE A 231 -22.78 -19.84 6.66
C ILE A 231 -22.58 -21.34 6.96
N GLY A 232 -21.32 -21.80 7.09
CA GLY A 232 -20.94 -23.20 7.42
C GLY A 232 -20.69 -23.39 8.90
#